data_8c5d6f698aa7dc8bd11d19622c5b670f
#
_entry.id   8c5d6f698aa7dc8bd11d19622c5b670f
#
_cell.length_a   1.000
_cell.length_b   1.000
_cell.length_c   1.000
_cell.angle_alpha   90.00
_cell.angle_beta   90.00
_cell.angle_gamma   90.00
#
_symmetry.space_group_name_H-M   'P 1'
#
loop_
_entity.id
_entity.type
_entity.pdbx_description
1 polymer ?
#
loop_
_entity_poly.entity_id
_entity_poly.type
_entity_poly.pdbx_seq_one_letter_code
_entity_poly.pdbx_strand_id
1 'polypeptide(L)'
;TAGLALLSGAANAQGLYGLNPNEDASESSPLKWTASATIGYDDNVSPTSGLAKDSSMYASGSLGANLVVRNAQTSWDINAVLGATHYLDDLTGGADDTKYNARLAFNLNHHFNDRTRFVSRTFVNHGIDLDYSYGASITRQAEEFLYLSTDNAVGHRWTERFATYTGITYSVLDYDTSGSDVETYGFYNDFRYSMGPQTILTATYRFTTSDHDNGRDSDNHYALVGFDRQLTETSTLVGRFGAQFRKVDGGTSETSPFAELNYHNQVNGQFKVRAFVRYSIEDTDTVFGAGSYDNKDALRIGFAADYVVSPQLVFTAGANYVTSDYSNGTGGLTDADWDMFNLYVGLTYKVNDAVSVRGTYNFTDSSSNGLPVGREYQQNRIEFGVSYSF
;
A
#
# COMPACT_ATOMS: atom_id res chain seq x y z
N THR A 1 0.45 6.85 18.26
CA THR A 1 1.55 7.16 17.30
C THR A 1 1.87 6.00 16.37
N ALA A 2 1.65 4.74 16.77
CA ALA A 2 1.88 3.59 15.89
C ALA A 2 0.95 3.61 14.64
N GLY A 3 -0.31 4.01 14.78
CA GLY A 3 -1.23 4.15 13.64
C GLY A 3 -0.86 5.26 12.65
N LEU A 4 -0.21 6.32 13.12
CA LEU A 4 0.26 7.41 12.26
C LEU A 4 1.54 7.06 11.48
N ALA A 5 2.44 6.27 12.08
CA ALA A 5 3.62 5.77 11.39
C ALA A 5 3.27 4.74 10.30
N LEU A 6 2.18 3.96 10.50
CA LEU A 6 1.70 2.98 9.54
C LEU A 6 1.17 3.62 8.25
N LEU A 7 0.49 4.77 8.36
CA LEU A 7 -0.01 5.49 7.18
C LEU A 7 1.10 6.25 6.43
N SER A 8 2.20 6.63 7.09
CA SER A 8 3.33 7.27 6.42
C SER A 8 4.17 6.28 5.59
N GLY A 9 4.26 5.01 5.99
CA GLY A 9 4.91 3.97 5.22
C GLY A 9 4.15 3.61 3.92
N ALA A 10 2.84 3.58 4.00
CA ALA A 10 1.96 3.19 2.89
C ALA A 10 1.99 4.18 1.71
N ALA A 11 1.97 5.48 1.97
CA ALA A 11 2.06 6.49 0.92
C ALA A 11 3.41 6.45 0.16
N ASN A 12 4.46 5.92 0.80
CA ASN A 12 5.77 5.77 0.18
C ASN A 12 5.90 4.50 -0.68
N ALA A 13 5.10 3.45 -0.42
CA ALA A 13 5.16 2.21 -1.19
C ALA A 13 4.50 2.32 -2.56
N GLN A 14 3.50 3.18 -2.74
CA GLN A 14 2.89 3.46 -4.04
C GLN A 14 3.73 4.38 -4.91
N GLY A 15 4.57 5.18 -4.33
CA GLY A 15 5.53 6.01 -5.04
C GLY A 15 6.78 5.24 -5.44
N LEU A 16 6.63 4.09 -6.15
CA LEU A 16 7.77 3.43 -6.81
C LEU A 16 8.60 4.40 -7.63
N TYR A 17 8.02 5.52 -7.98
CA TYR A 17 8.63 6.61 -8.73
C TYR A 17 9.00 7.82 -7.87
N GLY A 18 8.41 7.95 -6.71
CA GLY A 18 8.86 8.90 -5.70
C GLY A 18 10.13 8.36 -5.06
N LEU A 19 11.21 8.35 -5.81
CA LEU A 19 12.56 8.27 -5.26
C LEU A 19 12.91 9.58 -4.54
N ASN A 20 11.90 10.25 -4.00
CA ASN A 20 12.19 11.06 -2.85
C ASN A 20 12.85 10.09 -1.87
N PRO A 21 14.15 10.25 -1.56
CA PRO A 21 14.66 9.58 -0.40
C PRO A 21 13.61 9.83 0.67
N ASN A 22 13.19 8.80 1.37
CA ASN A 22 12.50 9.00 2.63
C ASN A 22 13.21 10.16 3.26
N GLU A 23 12.47 11.24 3.59
CA GLU A 23 13.09 12.39 4.21
C GLU A 23 14.03 11.82 5.23
N ASP A 24 15.34 11.99 4.98
CA ASP A 24 16.34 11.37 5.85
C ASP A 24 15.89 11.68 7.24
N ALA A 25 15.63 10.68 8.05
CA ALA A 25 15.14 10.89 9.39
C ALA A 25 16.03 11.96 9.99
N SER A 26 15.45 13.09 10.37
CA SER A 26 16.23 14.28 10.75
C SER A 26 17.14 13.97 11.94
N GLU A 27 16.76 12.97 12.77
CA GLU A 27 17.47 12.57 13.99
C GLU A 27 17.31 11.07 14.23
N SER A 28 18.30 10.45 14.90
CA SER A 28 18.18 9.10 15.42
C SER A 28 17.15 9.07 16.55
N SER A 29 16.34 8.03 16.55
CA SER A 29 15.39 7.74 17.62
C SER A 29 15.75 6.40 18.26
N PRO A 30 15.81 6.29 19.59
CA PRO A 30 16.08 5.03 20.25
C PRO A 30 14.98 4.01 19.94
N LEU A 31 15.29 2.74 20.13
CA LEU A 31 14.31 1.67 20.01
C LEU A 31 13.15 1.93 20.97
N LYS A 32 11.94 2.00 20.41
CA LYS A 32 10.70 2.15 21.14
C LYS A 32 9.84 0.92 20.92
N TRP A 33 9.37 0.35 22.00
CA TRP A 33 8.39 -0.72 21.98
C TRP A 33 6.98 -0.14 22.20
N THR A 34 6.00 -0.77 21.59
CA THR A 34 4.59 -0.42 21.79
C THR A 34 3.79 -1.71 21.95
N ALA A 35 3.15 -1.89 23.10
CA ALA A 35 2.16 -2.93 23.29
C ALA A 35 0.75 -2.34 23.11
N SER A 36 -0.13 -3.02 22.38
CA SER A 36 -1.50 -2.56 22.16
C SER A 36 -2.49 -3.69 22.41
N ALA A 37 -3.64 -3.32 22.96
CA ALA A 37 -4.81 -4.19 23.08
C ALA A 37 -6.02 -3.46 22.49
N THR A 38 -6.82 -4.16 21.71
CA THR A 38 -7.99 -3.61 21.03
C THR A 38 -9.17 -4.56 21.19
N ILE A 39 -10.37 -4.01 21.36
CA ILE A 39 -11.64 -4.71 21.22
C ILE A 39 -12.41 -4.07 20.07
N GLY A 40 -13.14 -4.86 19.32
CA GLY A 40 -13.88 -4.35 18.17
C GLY A 40 -15.11 -5.20 17.85
N TYR A 41 -15.87 -4.70 16.90
CA TYR A 41 -16.97 -5.38 16.27
C TYR A 41 -16.85 -5.24 14.77
N ASP A 42 -17.01 -6.35 14.06
CA ASP A 42 -17.02 -6.44 12.61
C ASP A 42 -18.37 -7.07 12.19
N ASP A 43 -19.16 -6.37 11.38
CA ASP A 43 -20.45 -6.86 10.93
C ASP A 43 -20.36 -7.81 9.71
N ASN A 44 -19.14 -8.01 9.18
CA ASN A 44 -18.91 -8.88 8.03
C ASN A 44 -17.45 -9.37 8.00
N VAL A 45 -17.09 -10.27 8.89
CA VAL A 45 -15.70 -10.77 9.08
C VAL A 45 -15.16 -11.46 7.81
N SER A 46 -16.02 -12.25 7.17
CA SER A 46 -15.68 -13.00 5.94
C SER A 46 -16.55 -12.51 4.78
N PRO A 47 -16.21 -11.38 4.17
CA PRO A 47 -17.04 -10.77 3.13
C PRO A 47 -17.00 -11.62 1.86
N THR A 48 -17.92 -12.57 1.76
CA THR A 48 -18.17 -13.39 0.57
C THR A 48 -19.53 -13.07 -0.01
N SER A 49 -19.61 -12.97 -1.32
CA SER A 49 -20.89 -12.73 -2.01
C SER A 49 -21.84 -13.91 -1.83
N GLY A 50 -23.08 -13.63 -1.48
CA GLY A 50 -24.16 -14.62 -1.46
C GLY A 50 -24.24 -15.53 -0.24
N LEU A 51 -23.32 -15.42 0.72
CA LEU A 51 -23.41 -16.10 2.01
C LEU A 51 -23.99 -15.17 3.10
N ALA A 52 -24.47 -15.76 4.20
CA ALA A 52 -24.86 -14.98 5.35
C ALA A 52 -23.67 -14.19 5.90
N LYS A 53 -23.92 -12.94 6.28
CA LYS A 53 -22.89 -12.10 6.90
C LYS A 53 -22.46 -12.71 8.24
N ASP A 54 -21.16 -12.93 8.40
CA ASP A 54 -20.59 -13.31 9.68
C ASP A 54 -20.23 -12.05 10.44
N SER A 55 -20.96 -11.78 11.52
CA SER A 55 -20.65 -10.69 12.41
C SER A 55 -20.03 -11.22 13.69
N SER A 56 -18.97 -10.61 14.19
CA SER A 56 -18.38 -11.00 15.46
C SER A 56 -17.78 -9.81 16.20
N MET A 57 -17.84 -9.90 17.52
CA MET A 57 -16.91 -9.13 18.35
C MET A 57 -15.55 -9.80 18.34
N TYR A 58 -14.49 -9.03 18.51
CA TYR A 58 -13.14 -9.55 18.57
C TYR A 58 -12.28 -8.82 19.59
N ALA A 59 -11.25 -9.50 20.04
CA ALA A 59 -10.17 -8.93 20.82
C ALA A 59 -8.85 -9.11 20.07
N SER A 60 -8.01 -8.07 20.02
CA SER A 60 -6.69 -8.20 19.44
C SER A 60 -5.61 -7.66 20.38
N GLY A 61 -4.43 -8.24 20.24
CA GLY A 61 -3.22 -7.82 20.92
C GLY A 61 -2.06 -7.68 19.93
N SER A 62 -1.23 -6.67 20.11
CA SER A 62 -0.06 -6.50 19.27
C SER A 62 1.14 -5.93 20.02
N LEU A 63 2.33 -6.26 19.52
CA LEU A 63 3.61 -5.74 19.97
C LEU A 63 4.32 -5.10 18.79
N GLY A 64 4.67 -3.82 18.91
CA GLY A 64 5.39 -3.06 17.91
C GLY A 64 6.78 -2.67 18.35
N ALA A 65 7.68 -2.52 17.40
CA ALA A 65 9.03 -1.98 17.58
C ALA A 65 9.32 -0.92 16.51
N ASN A 66 9.87 0.21 16.92
CA ASN A 66 10.30 1.26 16.01
C ASN A 66 11.70 1.73 16.37
N LEU A 67 12.57 1.83 15.39
CA LEU A 67 13.95 2.28 15.54
C LEU A 67 14.34 3.13 14.34
N VAL A 68 14.96 4.26 14.60
CA VAL A 68 15.54 5.12 13.56
C VAL A 68 17.02 5.36 13.88
N VAL A 69 17.90 5.06 12.93
CA VAL A 69 19.33 5.27 13.05
C VAL A 69 19.83 6.18 11.95
N ARG A 70 20.53 7.23 12.33
CA ARG A 70 21.18 8.15 11.40
C ARG A 70 22.64 8.35 11.75
N ASN A 71 23.49 8.12 10.77
CA ASN A 71 24.90 8.42 10.79
C ASN A 71 25.22 9.42 9.65
N ALA A 72 26.48 9.85 9.56
CA ALA A 72 26.91 10.82 8.55
C ALA A 72 26.66 10.36 7.09
N GLN A 73 26.72 9.05 6.83
CA GLN A 73 26.57 8.48 5.50
C GLN A 73 25.35 7.55 5.35
N THR A 74 24.74 7.13 6.46
CA THR A 74 23.70 6.11 6.44
C THR A 74 22.55 6.53 7.33
N SER A 75 21.34 6.51 6.79
CA SER A 75 20.11 6.54 7.57
C SER A 75 19.31 5.28 7.29
N TRP A 76 18.73 4.70 8.32
CA TRP A 76 17.80 3.59 8.18
C TRP A 76 16.78 3.59 9.29
N ASP A 77 15.62 3.09 8.99
CA ASP A 77 14.55 2.88 9.97
C ASP A 77 13.93 1.50 9.81
N ILE A 78 13.47 0.96 10.92
CA ILE A 78 12.69 -0.26 10.98
C ILE A 78 11.43 -0.01 11.81
N ASN A 79 10.31 -0.45 11.28
CA ASN A 79 9.04 -0.52 11.97
C ASN A 79 8.50 -1.93 11.85
N ALA A 80 8.30 -2.61 12.97
CA ALA A 80 7.79 -3.97 13.02
C ALA A 80 6.58 -4.03 13.96
N VAL A 81 5.55 -4.79 13.58
CA VAL A 81 4.37 -5.06 14.40
C VAL A 81 4.04 -6.55 14.24
N LEU A 82 3.80 -7.21 15.36
CA LEU A 82 3.28 -8.58 15.42
C LEU A 82 2.00 -8.56 16.26
N GLY A 83 0.98 -9.27 15.85
CA GLY A 83 -0.28 -9.30 16.58
C GLY A 83 -1.11 -10.53 16.29
N ALA A 84 -2.18 -10.66 17.06
CA ALA A 84 -3.21 -11.66 16.86
C ALA A 84 -4.58 -11.04 17.14
N THR A 85 -5.58 -11.47 16.38
CA THR A 85 -6.99 -11.11 16.54
C THR A 85 -7.77 -12.39 16.75
N HIS A 86 -8.55 -12.45 17.83
CA HIS A 86 -9.44 -13.56 18.14
C HIS A 86 -10.89 -13.09 18.04
N TYR A 87 -11.65 -13.71 17.17
CA TYR A 87 -13.09 -13.51 17.02
C TYR A 87 -13.82 -14.35 18.07
N LEU A 88 -14.86 -13.77 18.67
CA LEU A 88 -15.56 -14.39 19.82
C LEU A 88 -16.70 -15.32 19.39
N ASP A 89 -17.17 -15.18 18.15
CA ASP A 89 -18.18 -16.04 17.54
C ASP A 89 -17.51 -16.96 16.51
N ASP A 90 -17.96 -18.21 16.43
CA ASP A 90 -17.44 -19.18 15.44
C ASP A 90 -17.65 -18.64 14.01
N LEU A 91 -16.59 -18.59 13.23
CA LEU A 91 -16.63 -18.13 11.85
C LEU A 91 -17.19 -19.21 10.92
N THR A 92 -18.04 -18.79 9.97
CA THR A 92 -18.69 -19.71 9.02
C THR A 92 -17.63 -20.41 8.13
N GLY A 93 -17.87 -21.68 7.81
CA GLY A 93 -17.01 -22.45 6.94
C GLY A 93 -15.82 -23.12 7.64
N GLY A 94 -15.73 -23.05 8.97
CA GLY A 94 -14.66 -23.67 9.74
C GLY A 94 -13.32 -22.91 9.67
N ALA A 95 -13.38 -21.62 9.34
CA ALA A 95 -12.21 -20.75 9.43
C ALA A 95 -11.76 -20.59 10.87
N ASP A 96 -10.45 -20.51 11.08
CA ASP A 96 -9.89 -20.27 12.41
C ASP A 96 -10.37 -18.93 12.99
N ASP A 97 -10.87 -18.96 14.22
CA ASP A 97 -11.32 -17.76 14.94
C ASP A 97 -10.16 -16.86 15.37
N THR A 98 -8.94 -17.35 15.31
CA THR A 98 -7.72 -16.59 15.62
C THR A 98 -6.93 -16.34 14.35
N LYS A 99 -6.73 -15.06 14.03
CA LYS A 99 -5.94 -14.60 12.90
C LYS A 99 -4.67 -13.90 13.37
N TYR A 100 -3.57 -14.19 12.71
CA TYR A 100 -2.29 -13.58 13.02
C TYR A 100 -1.99 -12.46 12.04
N ASN A 101 -1.35 -11.41 12.53
CA ASN A 101 -0.88 -10.32 11.67
C ASN A 101 0.57 -9.99 12.00
N ALA A 102 1.33 -9.76 10.94
CA ALA A 102 2.72 -9.34 11.04
C ALA A 102 2.99 -8.24 10.00
N ARG A 103 3.68 -7.21 10.40
CA ARG A 103 4.09 -6.13 9.51
C ARG A 103 5.52 -5.73 9.77
N LEU A 104 6.30 -5.56 8.71
CA LEU A 104 7.66 -5.06 8.77
C LEU A 104 7.84 -4.02 7.67
N ALA A 105 8.33 -2.84 8.03
CA ALA A 105 8.82 -1.85 7.08
C ALA A 105 10.28 -1.54 7.42
N PHE A 106 11.14 -1.60 6.42
CA PHE A 106 12.56 -1.27 6.51
C PHE A 106 12.93 -0.32 5.40
N ASN A 107 13.56 0.79 5.74
CA ASN A 107 14.07 1.76 4.80
C ASN A 107 15.54 1.99 5.08
N LEU A 108 16.36 2.09 4.03
CA LEU A 108 17.79 2.36 4.10
C LEU A 108 18.15 3.38 3.03
N ASN A 109 18.94 4.38 3.42
CA ASN A 109 19.61 5.29 2.51
C ASN A 109 21.09 5.36 2.90
N HIS A 110 21.98 5.00 2.00
CA HIS A 110 23.43 5.00 2.21
C HIS A 110 24.13 5.82 1.14
N HIS A 111 24.90 6.80 1.56
CA HIS A 111 25.73 7.64 0.69
C HIS A 111 27.15 7.08 0.63
N PHE A 112 27.54 6.45 -0.48
CA PHE A 112 28.92 6.02 -0.71
C PHE A 112 29.86 7.22 -0.84
N ASN A 113 29.35 8.31 -1.43
CA ASN A 113 30.00 9.60 -1.59
C ASN A 113 28.96 10.67 -1.95
N ASP A 114 29.40 11.91 -2.20
CA ASP A 114 28.50 13.04 -2.53
C ASP A 114 27.71 12.85 -3.84
N ARG A 115 28.05 11.88 -4.66
CA ARG A 115 27.40 11.64 -5.96
C ARG A 115 26.65 10.34 -6.05
N THR A 116 26.99 9.34 -5.23
CA THR A 116 26.46 7.98 -5.35
C THR A 116 25.81 7.56 -4.05
N ARG A 117 24.58 7.11 -4.14
CA ARG A 117 23.81 6.59 -3.01
C ARG A 117 23.10 5.28 -3.36
N PHE A 118 22.85 4.48 -2.36
CA PHE A 118 22.01 3.30 -2.40
C PHE A 118 20.76 3.54 -1.56
N VAL A 119 19.62 3.19 -2.11
CA VAL A 119 18.33 3.24 -1.42
C VAL A 119 17.71 1.85 -1.44
N SER A 120 17.22 1.40 -0.29
CA SER A 120 16.49 0.13 -0.18
C SER A 120 15.23 0.36 0.64
N ARG A 121 14.11 -0.19 0.18
CA ARG A 121 12.84 -0.20 0.86
C ARG A 121 12.30 -1.61 0.83
N THR A 122 11.97 -2.15 1.98
CA THR A 122 11.37 -3.47 2.09
C THR A 122 10.13 -3.36 2.96
N PHE A 123 9.08 -3.97 2.50
CA PHE A 123 7.82 -4.05 3.22
C PHE A 123 7.33 -5.48 3.21
N VAL A 124 6.87 -5.94 4.37
CA VAL A 124 6.22 -7.25 4.55
C VAL A 124 4.92 -7.03 5.30
N ASN A 125 3.86 -7.65 4.85
CA ASN A 125 2.57 -7.68 5.52
C ASN A 125 1.99 -9.09 5.44
N HIS A 126 1.66 -9.66 6.59
CA HIS A 126 0.91 -10.91 6.71
C HIS A 126 -0.36 -10.63 7.51
N GLY A 127 -1.50 -11.14 7.07
CA GLY A 127 -2.79 -10.95 7.71
C GLY A 127 -3.96 -11.06 6.74
N ILE A 128 -5.13 -10.70 7.21
CA ILE A 128 -6.39 -10.71 6.43
C ILE A 128 -6.83 -9.32 5.98
N ASP A 129 -6.27 -8.27 6.59
CA ASP A 129 -6.67 -6.90 6.32
C ASP A 129 -5.96 -6.35 5.08
N LEU A 130 -6.75 -5.88 4.14
CA LEU A 130 -6.28 -5.23 2.93
C LEU A 130 -5.60 -3.90 3.24
N ASP A 131 -4.48 -3.68 2.61
CA ASP A 131 -3.88 -2.36 2.54
C ASP A 131 -4.01 -1.83 1.11
N TYR A 132 -5.03 -1.02 0.87
CA TYR A 132 -5.33 -0.41 -0.43
C TYR A 132 -4.19 0.47 -0.97
N SER A 133 -3.21 0.77 -0.14
CA SER A 133 -2.08 1.63 -0.47
C SER A 133 -1.01 0.95 -1.30
N TYR A 134 -0.93 -0.38 -1.34
CA TYR A 134 0.12 -1.11 -2.06
C TYR A 134 -0.15 -1.31 -3.54
N GLY A 135 -1.33 -0.94 -4.03
CA GLY A 135 -1.70 -1.17 -5.42
C GLY A 135 -1.91 -2.65 -5.74
N ALA A 136 -1.77 -3.52 -4.77
CA ALA A 136 -2.17 -4.89 -4.89
C ALA A 136 -3.69 -4.92 -4.98
N SER A 137 -4.17 -5.60 -6.00
CA SER A 137 -5.59 -5.73 -6.29
C SER A 137 -6.22 -6.80 -5.42
N ILE A 138 -6.07 -6.66 -4.13
CA ILE A 138 -6.51 -7.68 -3.19
C ILE A 138 -7.97 -7.40 -2.88
N THR A 139 -8.85 -8.27 -3.29
CA THR A 139 -10.17 -8.39 -2.68
C THR A 139 -9.98 -9.08 -1.34
N ARG A 140 -10.54 -8.51 -0.29
CA ARG A 140 -10.59 -9.20 1.00
C ARG A 140 -11.30 -10.53 0.80
N GLN A 141 -10.54 -11.59 1.00
CA GLN A 141 -11.06 -12.94 1.19
C GLN A 141 -10.92 -13.23 2.68
N ALA A 142 -11.67 -14.19 3.20
CA ALA A 142 -11.52 -14.67 4.58
C ALA A 142 -10.16 -15.34 4.83
N GLU A 143 -9.24 -15.18 3.93
CA GLU A 143 -7.99 -15.90 3.79
C GLU A 143 -6.81 -15.02 4.20
N GLU A 144 -5.86 -15.60 4.93
CA GLU A 144 -4.61 -14.95 5.25
C GLU A 144 -3.72 -14.88 4.01
N PHE A 145 -2.95 -13.83 3.89
CA PHE A 145 -2.00 -13.63 2.81
C PHE A 145 -0.67 -13.09 3.35
N LEU A 146 0.40 -13.40 2.65
CA LEU A 146 1.70 -12.77 2.79
C LEU A 146 1.96 -11.87 1.58
N TYR A 147 2.18 -10.58 1.84
CA TYR A 147 2.67 -9.65 0.85
C TYR A 147 4.07 -9.18 1.23
N LEU A 148 5.03 -9.39 0.34
CA LEU A 148 6.38 -8.84 0.46
C LEU A 148 6.65 -7.94 -0.75
N SER A 149 7.28 -6.80 -0.53
CA SER A 149 7.75 -5.93 -1.60
C SER A 149 9.09 -5.34 -1.23
N THR A 150 10.04 -5.32 -2.19
CA THR A 150 11.32 -4.65 -2.02
C THR A 150 11.69 -3.84 -3.25
N ASP A 151 12.23 -2.66 -3.03
CA ASP A 151 12.75 -1.74 -4.05
C ASP A 151 14.18 -1.36 -3.67
N ASN A 152 15.13 -1.67 -4.53
CA ASN A 152 16.55 -1.45 -4.30
C ASN A 152 17.14 -0.67 -5.47
N ALA A 153 17.69 0.51 -5.21
CA ALA A 153 18.18 1.39 -6.26
C ALA A 153 19.54 2.01 -5.94
N VAL A 154 20.34 2.17 -6.98
CA VAL A 154 21.55 2.99 -6.96
C VAL A 154 21.30 4.28 -7.71
N GLY A 155 21.45 5.40 -7.01
CA GLY A 155 21.39 6.74 -7.58
C GLY A 155 22.79 7.28 -7.83
N HIS A 156 23.01 7.86 -9.02
CA HIS A 156 24.26 8.53 -9.34
C HIS A 156 24.04 9.92 -9.93
N ARG A 157 24.67 10.94 -9.35
CA ARG A 157 24.64 12.31 -9.80
C ARG A 157 25.80 12.58 -10.76
N TRP A 158 25.52 12.64 -12.05
CA TRP A 158 26.50 12.89 -13.11
C TRP A 158 26.95 14.34 -13.15
N THR A 159 26.01 15.27 -13.00
CA THR A 159 26.25 16.71 -12.95
C THR A 159 25.45 17.34 -11.80
N GLU A 160 25.57 18.65 -11.60
CA GLU A 160 24.76 19.37 -10.60
C GLU A 160 23.25 19.30 -10.87
N ARG A 161 22.85 19.07 -12.13
CA ARG A 161 21.44 19.07 -12.55
C ARG A 161 20.95 17.73 -13.05
N PHE A 162 21.83 16.75 -13.27
CA PHE A 162 21.43 15.48 -13.85
C PHE A 162 21.87 14.30 -13.00
N ALA A 163 20.92 13.42 -12.70
CA ALA A 163 21.13 12.19 -11.97
C ALA A 163 20.36 11.05 -12.63
N THR A 164 20.78 9.82 -12.36
CA THR A 164 20.05 8.61 -12.72
C THR A 164 19.87 7.73 -11.49
N TYR A 165 18.73 7.04 -11.44
CA TYR A 165 18.50 5.94 -10.52
C TYR A 165 18.25 4.67 -11.34
N THR A 166 19.00 3.63 -11.02
CA THR A 166 18.79 2.30 -11.58
C THR A 166 18.41 1.37 -10.44
N GLY A 167 17.28 0.72 -10.57
CA GLY A 167 16.74 -0.10 -9.48
C GLY A 167 16.13 -1.40 -9.98
N ILE A 168 16.00 -2.30 -9.02
CA ILE A 168 15.29 -3.57 -9.13
C ILE A 168 14.17 -3.61 -8.09
N THR A 169 13.05 -4.17 -8.46
CA THR A 169 11.92 -4.41 -7.56
C THR A 169 11.60 -5.90 -7.55
N TYR A 170 11.14 -6.37 -6.41
CA TYR A 170 10.57 -7.71 -6.27
C TYR A 170 9.36 -7.60 -5.36
N SER A 171 8.28 -8.28 -5.72
CA SER A 171 7.14 -8.46 -4.83
C SER A 171 6.57 -9.86 -4.97
N VAL A 172 6.02 -10.37 -3.90
CA VAL A 172 5.26 -11.62 -3.85
C VAL A 172 3.98 -11.38 -3.07
N LEU A 173 2.90 -11.94 -3.58
CA LEU A 173 1.62 -12.07 -2.93
C LEU A 173 1.29 -13.55 -2.89
N ASP A 174 1.23 -14.12 -1.69
CA ASP A 174 1.05 -15.54 -1.41
C ASP A 174 -0.19 -15.69 -0.51
N TYR A 175 -1.15 -16.50 -0.93
CA TYR A 175 -2.38 -16.79 -0.21
C TYR A 175 -2.33 -18.19 0.36
N ASP A 176 -2.78 -18.36 1.60
CA ASP A 176 -2.69 -19.65 2.30
C ASP A 176 -3.45 -20.81 1.58
N THR A 177 -4.55 -20.51 0.87
CA THR A 177 -5.42 -21.56 0.31
C THR A 177 -5.87 -21.36 -1.13
N SER A 178 -5.95 -20.14 -1.64
CA SER A 178 -6.57 -19.87 -2.95
C SER A 178 -5.69 -20.25 -4.14
N GLY A 179 -4.38 -20.34 -3.96
CA GLY A 179 -3.41 -20.59 -5.03
C GLY A 179 -3.41 -19.53 -6.13
N SER A 180 -3.82 -18.31 -5.80
CA SER A 180 -3.74 -17.14 -6.69
C SER A 180 -2.46 -16.35 -6.45
N ASP A 181 -1.36 -17.06 -6.22
CA ASP A 181 -0.08 -16.49 -5.88
C ASP A 181 0.56 -15.79 -7.06
N VAL A 182 1.22 -14.68 -6.78
CA VAL A 182 1.84 -13.85 -7.81
C VAL A 182 3.22 -13.40 -7.36
N GLU A 183 4.23 -13.70 -8.17
CA GLU A 183 5.58 -13.13 -8.02
C GLU A 183 5.85 -12.10 -9.11
N THR A 184 6.33 -10.94 -8.74
CA THR A 184 6.65 -9.88 -9.71
C THR A 184 8.08 -9.42 -9.55
N TYR A 185 8.83 -9.50 -10.63
CA TYR A 185 10.19 -8.97 -10.74
C TYR A 185 10.18 -7.71 -11.59
N GLY A 186 10.95 -6.71 -11.19
CA GLY A 186 11.03 -5.46 -11.92
C GLY A 186 12.43 -4.89 -12.03
N PHE A 187 12.63 -4.14 -13.09
CA PHE A 187 13.81 -3.31 -13.32
C PHE A 187 13.36 -1.95 -13.77
N TYR A 188 14.04 -0.88 -13.30
CA TYR A 188 13.77 0.46 -13.81
C TYR A 188 15.04 1.31 -13.91
N ASN A 189 14.94 2.32 -14.79
CA ASN A 189 15.90 3.41 -14.87
C ASN A 189 15.13 4.73 -14.90
N ASP A 190 15.44 5.61 -13.93
CA ASP A 190 14.83 6.92 -13.77
C ASP A 190 15.87 8.01 -14.04
N PHE A 191 15.68 8.78 -15.09
CA PHE A 191 16.50 9.93 -15.47
C PHE A 191 15.88 11.17 -14.83
N ARG A 192 16.68 11.93 -14.10
CA ARG A 192 16.22 13.07 -13.29
C ARG A 192 16.97 14.32 -13.67
N TYR A 193 16.24 15.37 -14.03
CA TYR A 193 16.82 16.65 -14.40
C TYR A 193 16.27 17.78 -13.54
N SER A 194 17.14 18.47 -12.81
CA SER A 194 16.77 19.62 -11.98
C SER A 194 16.57 20.85 -12.85
N MET A 195 15.31 21.28 -12.97
CA MET A 195 14.95 22.55 -13.61
C MET A 195 15.25 23.76 -12.72
N GLY A 196 15.32 23.54 -11.43
CA GLY A 196 15.56 24.54 -10.39
C GLY A 196 15.45 23.91 -9.00
N PRO A 197 15.53 24.71 -7.93
CA PRO A 197 15.56 24.17 -6.57
C PRO A 197 14.27 23.43 -6.15
N GLN A 198 13.16 23.69 -6.82
CA GLN A 198 11.86 23.14 -6.46
C GLN A 198 11.29 22.16 -7.46
N THR A 199 11.93 21.94 -8.62
CA THR A 199 11.33 21.12 -9.67
C THR A 199 12.37 20.22 -10.32
N ILE A 200 12.09 18.92 -10.30
CA ILE A 200 12.84 17.88 -10.99
C ILE A 200 11.93 17.30 -12.07
N LEU A 201 12.37 17.30 -13.32
CA LEU A 201 11.74 16.53 -14.38
C LEU A 201 12.29 15.11 -14.37
N THR A 202 11.44 14.17 -14.74
CA THR A 202 11.81 12.75 -14.80
C THR A 202 11.41 12.12 -16.12
N ALA A 203 12.22 11.16 -16.56
CA ALA A 203 11.89 10.23 -17.63
C ALA A 203 12.25 8.82 -17.13
N THR A 204 11.27 7.92 -17.12
CA THR A 204 11.41 6.60 -16.52
C THR A 204 11.09 5.52 -17.54
N TYR A 205 11.98 4.56 -17.67
CA TYR A 205 11.67 3.26 -18.24
C TYR A 205 11.57 2.23 -17.12
N ARG A 206 10.52 1.43 -17.14
CA ARG A 206 10.32 0.32 -16.20
C ARG A 206 9.89 -0.92 -16.96
N PHE A 207 10.38 -2.05 -16.55
CA PHE A 207 9.96 -3.39 -16.96
C PHE A 207 9.53 -4.17 -15.72
N THR A 208 8.44 -4.91 -15.81
CA THR A 208 8.06 -5.90 -14.80
C THR A 208 7.59 -7.16 -15.49
N THR A 209 7.93 -8.30 -14.92
CA THR A 209 7.37 -9.61 -15.27
C THR A 209 6.69 -10.20 -14.05
N SER A 210 5.50 -10.73 -14.24
CA SER A 210 4.68 -11.34 -13.19
C SER A 210 4.40 -12.78 -13.53
N ASP A 211 4.79 -13.68 -12.63
CA ASP A 211 4.53 -15.12 -12.69
C ASP A 211 3.34 -15.43 -11.77
N HIS A 212 2.36 -16.18 -12.29
CA HIS A 212 1.12 -16.52 -11.59
C HIS A 212 0.98 -18.04 -11.49
N ASP A 213 0.77 -18.57 -10.29
CA ASP A 213 0.61 -20.02 -10.08
C ASP A 213 -0.61 -20.61 -10.80
N ASN A 214 -1.73 -19.90 -10.82
CA ASN A 214 -2.98 -20.31 -11.45
C ASN A 214 -3.52 -19.30 -12.47
N GLY A 215 -2.65 -18.50 -13.06
CA GLY A 215 -3.00 -17.48 -14.02
C GLY A 215 -2.18 -17.58 -15.29
N ARG A 216 -2.10 -16.47 -15.98
CA ARG A 216 -1.21 -16.27 -17.10
C ARG A 216 -0.15 -15.26 -16.73
N ASP A 217 1.08 -15.62 -17.01
CA ASP A 217 2.21 -14.72 -16.80
C ASP A 217 2.09 -13.48 -17.68
N SER A 218 2.66 -12.39 -17.22
CA SER A 218 2.57 -11.12 -17.92
C SER A 218 3.85 -10.32 -17.87
N ASP A 219 4.16 -9.67 -18.98
CA ASP A 219 5.23 -8.70 -19.11
C ASP A 219 4.64 -7.30 -19.26
N ASN A 220 5.18 -6.33 -18.52
CA ASN A 220 4.78 -4.94 -18.61
C ASN A 220 5.99 -4.04 -18.86
N HIS A 221 5.89 -3.18 -19.85
CA HIS A 221 6.87 -2.12 -20.12
C HIS A 221 6.20 -0.76 -19.93
N TYR A 222 6.88 0.14 -19.25
CA TYR A 222 6.40 1.50 -19.00
C TYR A 222 7.39 2.50 -19.57
N ALA A 223 6.89 3.44 -20.35
CA ALA A 223 7.62 4.61 -20.82
C ALA A 223 6.94 5.87 -20.26
N LEU A 224 7.56 6.49 -19.27
CA LEU A 224 6.93 7.55 -18.50
C LEU A 224 7.77 8.82 -18.52
N VAL A 225 7.08 9.96 -18.48
CA VAL A 225 7.66 11.27 -18.16
C VAL A 225 6.95 11.82 -16.93
N GLY A 226 7.61 12.70 -16.21
CA GLY A 226 6.98 13.23 -15.00
C GLY A 226 7.76 14.35 -14.35
N PHE A 227 7.33 14.67 -13.16
CA PHE A 227 7.94 15.71 -12.34
C PHE A 227 7.80 15.40 -10.85
N ASP A 228 8.79 15.88 -10.08
CA ASP A 228 8.72 16.01 -8.64
C ASP A 228 8.83 17.50 -8.33
N ARG A 229 7.80 18.08 -7.73
CA ARG A 229 7.73 19.50 -7.45
C ARG A 229 7.44 19.77 -5.98
N GLN A 230 8.32 20.54 -5.38
CA GLN A 230 8.06 21.16 -4.09
C GLN A 230 7.22 22.41 -4.31
N LEU A 231 5.95 22.38 -3.91
CA LEU A 231 5.02 23.51 -4.07
C LEU A 231 5.24 24.57 -2.99
N THR A 232 5.50 24.11 -1.76
CA THR A 232 5.87 24.94 -0.60
C THR A 232 6.97 24.21 0.19
N GLU A 233 7.49 24.79 1.26
CA GLU A 233 8.46 24.14 2.14
C GLU A 233 7.94 22.81 2.73
N THR A 234 6.62 22.66 2.82
CA THR A 234 5.95 21.53 3.46
C THR A 234 5.08 20.72 2.53
N SER A 235 5.01 21.05 1.24
CA SER A 235 4.17 20.35 0.28
C SER A 235 4.93 19.90 -0.96
N THR A 236 4.68 18.66 -1.37
CA THR A 236 5.25 18.05 -2.57
C THR A 236 4.16 17.49 -3.47
N LEU A 237 4.37 17.58 -4.76
CA LEU A 237 3.55 16.99 -5.80
C LEU A 237 4.45 16.17 -6.72
N VAL A 238 4.13 14.89 -6.87
CA VAL A 238 4.85 13.96 -7.75
C VAL A 238 3.88 13.47 -8.82
N GLY A 239 4.25 13.62 -10.08
CA GLY A 239 3.45 13.16 -11.21
C GLY A 239 4.26 12.29 -12.16
N ARG A 240 3.63 11.22 -12.68
CA ARG A 240 4.15 10.31 -13.71
C ARG A 240 3.06 10.03 -14.71
N PHE A 241 3.39 10.18 -16.00
CA PHE A 241 2.44 10.01 -17.09
C PHE A 241 3.14 9.34 -18.27
N GLY A 242 2.42 8.50 -18.99
CA GLY A 242 2.98 7.86 -20.17
C GLY A 242 2.15 6.69 -20.65
N ALA A 243 2.82 5.68 -21.16
CA ALA A 243 2.19 4.47 -21.67
C ALA A 243 2.69 3.23 -20.96
N GLN A 244 1.79 2.31 -20.74
CA GLN A 244 2.04 0.93 -20.32
C GLN A 244 1.75 0.01 -21.51
N PHE A 245 2.70 -0.87 -21.79
CA PHE A 245 2.60 -1.91 -22.81
C PHE A 245 2.60 -3.24 -22.06
N ARG A 246 1.46 -3.92 -22.08
CA ARG A 246 1.26 -5.20 -21.40
C ARG A 246 1.19 -6.32 -22.42
N LYS A 247 1.82 -7.43 -22.14
CA LYS A 247 1.71 -8.68 -22.87
C LYS A 247 1.40 -9.80 -21.88
N VAL A 248 0.37 -10.56 -22.14
CA VAL A 248 -0.03 -11.75 -21.38
C VAL A 248 0.38 -12.98 -22.17
N ASP A 249 1.02 -13.95 -21.54
CA ASP A 249 1.51 -15.16 -22.20
C ASP A 249 0.34 -16.05 -22.65
N GLY A 250 0.33 -16.35 -23.96
CA GLY A 250 -0.79 -17.05 -24.60
C GLY A 250 -2.10 -16.25 -24.64
N GLY A 251 -2.07 -14.98 -24.29
CA GLY A 251 -3.20 -14.07 -24.24
C GLY A 251 -3.04 -12.84 -25.15
N THR A 252 -3.53 -11.71 -24.68
CA THR A 252 -3.56 -10.45 -25.43
C THR A 252 -2.31 -9.61 -25.21
N SER A 253 -2.10 -8.66 -26.12
CA SER A 253 -1.16 -7.55 -25.94
C SER A 253 -1.94 -6.25 -25.97
N GLU A 254 -1.74 -5.40 -24.97
CA GLU A 254 -2.48 -4.17 -24.83
C GLU A 254 -1.55 -2.99 -24.56
N THR A 255 -1.97 -1.82 -25.00
CA THR A 255 -1.31 -0.54 -24.71
C THR A 255 -2.31 0.41 -24.10
N SER A 256 -2.04 0.83 -22.87
CA SER A 256 -2.92 1.72 -22.12
C SER A 256 -2.15 2.96 -21.64
N PRO A 257 -2.82 4.09 -21.45
CA PRO A 257 -2.23 5.21 -20.73
C PRO A 257 -1.91 4.81 -19.29
N PHE A 258 -0.82 5.36 -18.78
CA PHE A 258 -0.45 5.30 -17.36
C PHE A 258 -0.45 6.71 -16.79
N ALA A 259 -1.08 6.89 -15.65
CA ALA A 259 -1.05 8.16 -14.93
C ALA A 259 -0.94 7.91 -13.42
N GLU A 260 -0.06 8.63 -12.77
CA GLU A 260 0.05 8.64 -11.31
C GLU A 260 0.32 10.05 -10.81
N LEU A 261 -0.39 10.46 -9.77
CA LEU A 261 -0.22 11.75 -9.11
C LEU A 261 -0.29 11.53 -7.59
N ASN A 262 0.76 11.96 -6.88
CA ASN A 262 0.85 11.89 -5.43
C ASN A 262 1.04 13.30 -4.87
N TYR A 263 0.22 13.67 -3.92
CA TYR A 263 0.29 14.91 -3.19
C TYR A 263 0.50 14.66 -1.71
N HIS A 264 1.51 15.31 -1.14
CA HIS A 264 1.77 15.32 0.29
C HIS A 264 1.89 16.76 0.76
N ASN A 265 1.24 17.10 1.86
CA ASN A 265 1.32 18.42 2.45
C ASN A 265 1.22 18.35 3.98
N GLN A 266 2.18 18.96 4.64
CA GLN A 266 2.10 19.26 6.06
C GLN A 266 1.78 20.76 6.22
N VAL A 267 0.48 21.11 6.10
CA VAL A 267 -0.02 22.49 6.04
C VAL A 267 0.52 23.34 7.18
N ASN A 268 0.61 22.77 8.37
CA ASN A 268 1.27 23.35 9.55
C ASN A 268 1.61 22.19 10.49
N GLY A 269 2.17 22.46 11.66
CA GLY A 269 2.46 21.41 12.64
C GLY A 269 1.23 20.60 13.12
N GLN A 270 0.02 21.02 12.75
CA GLN A 270 -1.24 20.41 13.20
C GLN A 270 -1.98 19.63 12.11
N PHE A 271 -1.76 19.91 10.83
CA PHE A 271 -2.56 19.33 9.75
C PHE A 271 -1.68 18.74 8.66
N LYS A 272 -1.81 17.44 8.41
CA LYS A 272 -1.16 16.70 7.32
C LYS A 272 -2.21 16.16 6.38
N VAL A 273 -1.95 16.25 5.08
CA VAL A 273 -2.82 15.72 4.02
C VAL A 273 -1.99 14.91 3.05
N ARG A 274 -2.54 13.79 2.60
CA ARG A 274 -2.01 12.95 1.54
C ARG A 274 -3.13 12.63 0.59
N ALA A 275 -2.85 12.69 -0.71
CA ALA A 275 -3.79 12.27 -1.74
C ALA A 275 -3.03 11.60 -2.87
N PHE A 276 -3.65 10.62 -3.50
CA PHE A 276 -3.11 10.01 -4.70
C PHE A 276 -4.21 9.67 -5.70
N VAL A 277 -3.83 9.65 -6.96
CA VAL A 277 -4.60 9.10 -8.08
C VAL A 277 -3.66 8.27 -8.93
N ARG A 278 -4.09 7.06 -9.31
CA ARG A 278 -3.35 6.20 -10.24
C ARG A 278 -4.31 5.52 -11.21
N TYR A 279 -3.95 5.53 -12.48
CA TYR A 279 -4.57 4.73 -13.53
C TYR A 279 -3.52 3.84 -14.19
N SER A 280 -3.78 2.53 -14.25
CA SER A 280 -2.87 1.53 -14.84
C SER A 280 -3.63 0.26 -15.19
N ILE A 281 -3.09 -0.56 -16.11
CA ILE A 281 -3.47 -1.96 -16.19
C ILE A 281 -2.78 -2.70 -15.04
N GLU A 282 -3.54 -3.47 -14.30
CA GLU A 282 -3.05 -4.29 -13.20
C GLU A 282 -3.17 -5.79 -13.54
N ASP A 283 -2.43 -6.61 -12.82
CA ASP A 283 -2.60 -8.05 -12.89
C ASP A 283 -3.97 -8.43 -12.32
N THR A 284 -4.59 -9.45 -12.91
CA THR A 284 -5.82 -10.00 -12.39
C THR A 284 -5.49 -10.98 -11.28
N ASP A 285 -6.03 -10.71 -10.11
CA ASP A 285 -5.82 -11.46 -8.87
C ASP A 285 -6.76 -12.65 -8.69
N THR A 286 -7.52 -13.01 -9.73
CA THR A 286 -8.58 -14.00 -9.56
C THR A 286 -8.74 -14.89 -10.78
N VAL A 287 -8.69 -16.19 -10.53
CA VAL A 287 -9.06 -17.24 -11.46
C VAL A 287 -10.49 -17.70 -11.14
N PHE A 288 -11.37 -17.68 -12.13
CA PHE A 288 -12.78 -18.06 -11.98
C PHE A 288 -13.00 -19.46 -12.62
N GLY A 289 -12.82 -20.51 -11.84
CA GLY A 289 -12.95 -21.88 -12.34
C GLY A 289 -11.94 -22.17 -13.45
N ALA A 290 -12.41 -22.33 -14.70
CA ALA A 290 -11.56 -22.58 -15.86
C ALA A 290 -11.21 -21.32 -16.67
N GLY A 291 -11.57 -20.12 -16.20
CA GLY A 291 -11.37 -18.86 -16.90
C GLY A 291 -10.63 -17.83 -16.06
N SER A 292 -9.94 -16.92 -16.74
CA SER A 292 -9.28 -15.75 -16.15
C SER A 292 -9.45 -14.55 -17.08
N TYR A 293 -9.26 -13.36 -16.57
CA TYR A 293 -9.17 -12.15 -17.38
C TYR A 293 -7.70 -11.83 -17.66
N ASP A 294 -7.40 -11.37 -18.88
CA ASP A 294 -6.04 -10.97 -19.24
C ASP A 294 -5.69 -9.56 -18.70
N ASN A 295 -6.68 -8.68 -18.64
CA ASN A 295 -6.49 -7.29 -18.28
C ASN A 295 -7.50 -6.83 -17.22
N LYS A 296 -7.00 -5.94 -16.35
CA LYS A 296 -7.76 -5.21 -15.36
C LYS A 296 -7.31 -3.76 -15.38
N ASP A 297 -8.06 -2.91 -16.08
CA ASP A 297 -7.85 -1.48 -16.04
C ASP A 297 -8.34 -0.91 -14.70
N ALA A 298 -7.46 -0.31 -13.92
CA ALA A 298 -7.79 0.15 -12.59
C ALA A 298 -7.53 1.64 -12.41
N LEU A 299 -8.53 2.36 -11.92
CA LEU A 299 -8.40 3.71 -11.37
C LEU A 299 -8.48 3.64 -9.85
N ARG A 300 -7.44 4.13 -9.19
CA ARG A 300 -7.34 4.21 -7.73
C ARG A 300 -7.23 5.65 -7.29
N ILE A 301 -8.04 6.03 -6.32
CA ILE A 301 -8.04 7.36 -5.71
C ILE A 301 -8.00 7.18 -4.21
N GLY A 302 -7.09 7.88 -3.54
CA GLY A 302 -7.00 7.86 -2.09
C GLY A 302 -6.74 9.23 -1.51
N PHE A 303 -7.28 9.43 -0.32
CA PHE A 303 -7.11 10.62 0.47
C PHE A 303 -6.94 10.25 1.95
N ALA A 304 -6.02 10.91 2.64
CA ALA A 304 -5.85 10.77 4.08
C ALA A 304 -5.49 12.13 4.71
N ALA A 305 -6.05 12.40 5.88
CA ALA A 305 -5.78 13.60 6.66
C ALA A 305 -5.59 13.26 8.13
N ASP A 306 -4.59 13.88 8.75
CA ASP A 306 -4.35 13.84 10.18
C ASP A 306 -4.45 15.28 10.72
N TYR A 307 -5.27 15.49 11.73
CA TYR A 307 -5.46 16.78 12.38
C TYR A 307 -5.19 16.69 13.88
N VAL A 308 -4.18 17.42 14.32
CA VAL A 308 -3.84 17.59 15.75
C VAL A 308 -4.80 18.62 16.33
N VAL A 309 -5.91 18.16 16.90
CA VAL A 309 -6.95 19.01 17.53
C VAL A 309 -6.38 19.71 18.77
N SER A 310 -5.57 18.97 19.54
CA SER A 310 -4.81 19.46 20.67
C SER A 310 -3.52 18.64 20.84
N PRO A 311 -2.58 19.04 21.69
CA PRO A 311 -1.38 18.24 21.96
C PRO A 311 -1.67 16.79 22.37
N GLN A 312 -2.87 16.54 22.89
CA GLN A 312 -3.30 15.23 23.36
C GLN A 312 -4.27 14.52 22.40
N LEU A 313 -4.94 15.24 21.50
CA LEU A 313 -6.00 14.68 20.65
C LEU A 313 -5.66 14.81 19.17
N VAL A 314 -5.62 13.68 18.47
CA VAL A 314 -5.43 13.61 17.03
C VAL A 314 -6.67 12.98 16.39
N PHE A 315 -7.20 13.65 15.38
CA PHE A 315 -8.22 13.11 14.48
C PHE A 315 -7.57 12.64 13.18
N THR A 316 -7.94 11.44 12.73
CA THR A 316 -7.49 10.87 11.45
C THR A 316 -8.71 10.52 10.61
N ALA A 317 -8.69 10.83 9.34
CA ALA A 317 -9.72 10.42 8.40
C ALA A 317 -9.10 10.11 7.03
N GLY A 318 -9.73 9.20 6.28
CA GLY A 318 -9.34 8.94 4.91
C GLY A 318 -10.39 8.17 4.16
N ALA A 319 -10.26 8.21 2.83
CA ALA A 319 -11.13 7.49 1.91
C ALA A 319 -10.30 6.94 0.75
N ASN A 320 -10.68 5.76 0.29
CA ASN A 320 -10.12 5.12 -0.90
C ASN A 320 -11.25 4.71 -1.82
N TYR A 321 -11.05 4.89 -3.11
CA TYR A 321 -11.94 4.41 -4.16
C TYR A 321 -11.12 3.69 -5.21
N VAL A 322 -11.58 2.51 -5.60
CA VAL A 322 -11.01 1.71 -6.68
C VAL A 322 -12.14 1.35 -7.61
N THR A 323 -11.96 1.62 -8.91
CA THR A 323 -12.81 1.08 -9.96
C THR A 323 -11.94 0.30 -10.93
N SER A 324 -12.43 -0.83 -11.41
CA SER A 324 -11.69 -1.73 -12.26
C SER A 324 -12.59 -2.34 -13.34
N ASP A 325 -12.12 -2.26 -14.58
CA ASP A 325 -12.75 -2.90 -15.74
C ASP A 325 -11.94 -4.15 -16.13
N TYR A 326 -12.58 -5.31 -16.11
CA TYR A 326 -11.99 -6.59 -16.49
C TYR A 326 -12.32 -6.90 -17.94
N SER A 327 -11.32 -7.21 -18.74
CA SER A 327 -11.48 -7.47 -20.17
C SER A 327 -10.68 -8.68 -20.64
N ASN A 328 -10.99 -9.14 -21.84
CA ASN A 328 -10.33 -10.29 -22.48
C ASN A 328 -10.45 -11.58 -21.63
N GLY A 329 -11.66 -11.88 -21.18
CA GLY A 329 -11.97 -13.08 -20.40
C GLY A 329 -11.81 -14.35 -21.20
N THR A 330 -11.22 -15.40 -20.57
CA THR A 330 -11.11 -16.76 -21.11
C THR A 330 -12.18 -17.67 -20.53
N GLY A 331 -12.34 -18.90 -21.05
CA GLY A 331 -13.31 -19.87 -20.51
C GLY A 331 -14.78 -19.46 -20.65
N GLY A 332 -15.09 -18.49 -21.52
CA GLY A 332 -16.45 -17.98 -21.73
C GLY A 332 -16.83 -16.79 -20.81
N LEU A 333 -15.86 -16.23 -20.12
CA LEU A 333 -16.07 -15.00 -19.33
C LEU A 333 -16.33 -13.81 -20.25
N THR A 334 -17.29 -12.98 -19.89
CA THR A 334 -17.59 -11.69 -20.53
C THR A 334 -16.96 -10.57 -19.70
N ASP A 335 -16.76 -9.40 -20.33
CA ASP A 335 -16.25 -8.22 -19.62
C ASP A 335 -17.07 -7.92 -18.36
N ALA A 336 -16.39 -7.45 -17.33
CA ALA A 336 -16.96 -7.25 -16.00
C ALA A 336 -16.36 -6.00 -15.35
N ASP A 337 -17.05 -5.46 -14.36
CA ASP A 337 -16.61 -4.31 -13.57
C ASP A 337 -16.65 -4.60 -12.07
N TRP A 338 -15.81 -3.90 -11.34
CA TRP A 338 -15.73 -3.94 -9.89
C TRP A 338 -15.37 -2.59 -9.32
N ASP A 339 -16.18 -2.17 -8.36
CA ASP A 339 -15.99 -0.93 -7.61
C ASP A 339 -15.83 -1.21 -6.12
N MET A 340 -14.96 -0.45 -5.47
CA MET A 340 -14.81 -0.51 -4.03
C MET A 340 -14.61 0.89 -3.45
N PHE A 341 -15.34 1.19 -2.41
CA PHE A 341 -15.20 2.39 -1.60
C PHE A 341 -14.86 2.01 -0.16
N ASN A 342 -13.82 2.62 0.38
CA ASN A 342 -13.43 2.47 1.78
C ASN A 342 -13.34 3.85 2.44
N LEU A 343 -13.91 3.98 3.63
CA LEU A 343 -13.84 5.18 4.47
C LEU A 343 -13.37 4.77 5.86
N TYR A 344 -12.42 5.52 6.41
CA TYR A 344 -12.03 5.34 7.80
C TYR A 344 -11.95 6.68 8.54
N VAL A 345 -12.30 6.65 9.81
CA VAL A 345 -12.13 7.76 10.74
C VAL A 345 -11.61 7.24 12.07
N GLY A 346 -10.79 8.07 12.73
CA GLY A 346 -10.20 7.69 14.01
C GLY A 346 -9.95 8.88 14.91
N LEU A 347 -10.00 8.63 16.21
CA LEU A 347 -9.60 9.55 17.26
C LEU A 347 -8.56 8.88 18.13
N THR A 348 -7.43 9.53 18.34
CA THR A 348 -6.39 9.06 19.26
C THR A 348 -6.18 10.13 20.35
N TYR A 349 -6.38 9.73 21.60
CA TYR A 349 -6.16 10.55 22.77
C TYR A 349 -4.94 10.07 23.56
N LYS A 350 -3.95 10.94 23.73
CA LYS A 350 -2.76 10.69 24.55
C LYS A 350 -3.10 10.99 26.00
N VAL A 351 -3.21 9.94 26.81
CA VAL A 351 -3.44 10.05 28.25
C VAL A 351 -2.19 10.63 28.92
N ASN A 352 -1.01 10.16 28.48
CA ASN A 352 0.31 10.66 28.87
C ASN A 352 1.33 10.27 27.77
N ASP A 353 2.63 10.46 28.03
CA ASP A 353 3.68 10.18 27.05
C ASP A 353 3.79 8.68 26.69
N ALA A 354 3.39 7.80 27.60
CA ALA A 354 3.46 6.36 27.42
C ALA A 354 2.12 5.73 26.96
N VAL A 355 0.98 6.30 27.38
CA VAL A 355 -0.35 5.69 27.17
C VAL A 355 -1.18 6.52 26.22
N SER A 356 -1.76 5.86 25.22
CA SER A 356 -2.79 6.42 24.35
C SER A 356 -4.00 5.50 24.22
N VAL A 357 -5.16 6.09 24.02
CA VAL A 357 -6.41 5.38 23.69
C VAL A 357 -6.86 5.79 22.29
N ARG A 358 -7.43 4.85 21.53
CA ARG A 358 -7.87 5.08 20.16
C ARG A 358 -9.26 4.51 19.96
N GLY A 359 -10.10 5.26 19.24
CA GLY A 359 -11.34 4.75 18.66
C GLY A 359 -11.27 4.89 17.14
N THR A 360 -11.66 3.87 16.38
CA THR A 360 -11.71 3.91 14.93
C THR A 360 -13.01 3.33 14.41
N TYR A 361 -13.46 3.85 13.28
CA TYR A 361 -14.54 3.31 12.46
C TYR A 361 -14.04 3.15 11.04
N ASN A 362 -14.28 1.99 10.45
CA ASN A 362 -13.98 1.68 9.06
C ASN A 362 -15.26 1.18 8.38
N PHE A 363 -15.53 1.70 7.19
CA PHE A 363 -16.61 1.29 6.32
C PHE A 363 -16.03 0.88 4.97
N THR A 364 -16.47 -0.27 4.45
CA THR A 364 -16.14 -0.72 3.10
C THR A 364 -17.42 -1.11 2.39
N ASP A 365 -17.55 -0.65 1.14
CA ASP A 365 -18.61 -1.03 0.21
C ASP A 365 -17.95 -1.53 -1.07
N SER A 366 -18.31 -2.73 -1.49
CA SER A 366 -17.80 -3.38 -2.69
C SER A 366 -18.95 -3.84 -3.55
N SER A 367 -18.92 -3.53 -4.83
CA SER A 367 -19.91 -3.92 -5.82
C SER A 367 -19.24 -4.44 -7.08
N SER A 368 -19.87 -5.40 -7.74
CA SER A 368 -19.36 -5.95 -9.00
C SER A 368 -20.51 -6.27 -9.94
N ASN A 369 -20.22 -6.22 -11.22
CA ASN A 369 -21.18 -6.60 -12.25
C ASN A 369 -20.46 -7.45 -13.32
N GLY A 370 -21.05 -8.57 -13.69
CA GLY A 370 -20.49 -9.48 -14.68
C GLY A 370 -19.40 -10.45 -14.16
N LEU A 371 -18.89 -10.27 -12.94
CA LEU A 371 -17.95 -11.24 -12.36
C LEU A 371 -18.67 -12.55 -12.01
N PRO A 372 -18.06 -13.72 -12.31
CA PRO A 372 -18.67 -15.03 -12.06
C PRO A 372 -18.99 -15.30 -10.59
N VAL A 373 -18.18 -14.76 -9.70
CA VAL A 373 -18.44 -14.74 -8.25
C VAL A 373 -18.59 -13.28 -7.87
N GLY A 374 -19.79 -12.89 -7.45
CA GLY A 374 -20.03 -11.51 -7.05
C GLY A 374 -19.12 -11.12 -5.89
N ARG A 375 -18.59 -9.92 -5.96
CA ARG A 375 -17.76 -9.30 -4.91
C ARG A 375 -18.55 -8.21 -4.19
N GLU A 376 -19.85 -8.44 -4.04
CA GLU A 376 -20.75 -7.49 -3.42
C GLU A 376 -20.78 -7.71 -1.91
N TYR A 377 -20.29 -6.73 -1.17
CA TYR A 377 -20.40 -6.74 0.28
C TYR A 377 -20.35 -5.33 0.86
N GLN A 378 -20.91 -5.20 2.04
CA GLN A 378 -20.72 -4.04 2.91
C GLN A 378 -20.17 -4.52 4.24
N GLN A 379 -19.24 -3.75 4.79
CA GLN A 379 -18.61 -4.04 6.06
C GLN A 379 -18.51 -2.77 6.90
N ASN A 380 -18.89 -2.88 8.17
CA ASN A 380 -18.68 -1.86 9.19
C ASN A 380 -17.83 -2.46 10.31
N ARG A 381 -16.74 -1.77 10.65
CA ARG A 381 -15.83 -2.18 11.73
C ARG A 381 -15.64 -1.03 12.71
N ILE A 382 -15.86 -1.29 13.98
CA ILE A 382 -15.64 -0.33 15.06
C ILE A 382 -14.61 -0.91 16.02
N GLU A 383 -13.62 -0.11 16.42
CA GLU A 383 -12.55 -0.55 17.30
C GLU A 383 -12.29 0.45 18.41
N PHE A 384 -11.96 -0.06 19.58
CA PHE A 384 -11.42 0.71 20.70
C PHE A 384 -10.15 0.04 21.23
N GLY A 385 -9.07 0.79 21.30
CA GLY A 385 -7.77 0.26 21.66
C GLY A 385 -7.03 1.15 22.66
N VAL A 386 -6.14 0.49 23.41
CA VAL A 386 -5.17 1.14 24.29
C VAL A 386 -3.78 0.73 23.84
N SER A 387 -2.86 1.67 23.80
CA SER A 387 -1.46 1.42 23.47
C SER A 387 -0.56 1.97 24.57
N TYR A 388 0.47 1.20 24.90
CA TYR A 388 1.52 1.55 25.87
C TYR A 388 2.88 1.52 25.15
N SER A 389 3.59 2.65 25.20
CA SER A 389 4.93 2.81 24.60
C SER A 389 6.00 2.90 25.70
N PHE A 390 7.12 2.19 25.54
CA PHE A 390 8.20 2.10 26.52
C PHE A 390 9.58 1.91 25.86
#